data_d5b629767b4062c0fc621d2eadc512e0
#
_entry.id   d5b629767b4062c0fc621d2eadc512e0
#
_cell.length_a   1.000
_cell.length_b   1.000
_cell.length_c   1.000
_cell.angle_alpha   90.00
_cell.angle_beta   90.00
_cell.angle_gamma   90.00
#
_symmetry.space_group_name_H-M   'P 1'
#
loop_
_entity.id
_entity.type
_entity.pdbx_description
1 polymer ?
#
loop_
_entity_poly.entity_id
_entity_poly.type
_entity_poly.pdbx_seq_one_letter_code
_entity_poly.pdbx_strand_id
1 'polypeptide(L)'
;MEILTPSFILAIAVLIFLVVTVAKGVRQVPQGYKWVVQRLGKFNTSLNPGLNFLIPYIDKVAFKVTTKDIVLDIPSQEVITKDNAVLVTNAVAYINIVSPEKAVYGVENYVIAIQTLVQTSLRSIIGEMTLDEALSSRDHIKS
;
A
#
# COMPACT_ATOMS: atom_id res chain seq x y z
N MET A 1 -15.76 19.58 -53.66
CA MET A 1 -14.37 19.48 -53.14
C MET A 1 -14.10 20.52 -52.05
N GLU A 2 -15.09 20.79 -51.18
CA GLU A 2 -14.93 21.74 -50.07
C GLU A 2 -14.65 21.07 -48.71
N ILE A 3 -14.35 19.79 -48.76
CA ILE A 3 -14.17 18.98 -47.57
C ILE A 3 -12.82 19.26 -46.89
N LEU A 4 -11.90 19.96 -47.58
CA LEU A 4 -10.55 20.26 -47.12
C LEU A 4 -10.33 21.73 -46.78
N THR A 5 -11.34 22.40 -46.19
CA THR A 5 -11.11 23.75 -45.68
C THR A 5 -10.21 23.71 -44.46
N PRO A 6 -9.37 24.74 -44.20
CA PRO A 6 -8.50 24.78 -43.01
C PRO A 6 -9.26 24.57 -41.70
N SER A 7 -10.51 25.07 -41.63
CA SER A 7 -11.36 24.88 -40.46
C SER A 7 -11.78 23.42 -40.24
N PHE A 8 -12.04 22.69 -41.32
CA PHE A 8 -12.39 21.26 -41.24
C PHE A 8 -11.19 20.42 -40.81
N ILE A 9 -10.00 20.72 -41.33
CA ILE A 9 -8.74 20.05 -40.93
C ILE A 9 -8.47 20.33 -39.47
N LEU A 10 -8.64 21.56 -39.01
CA LEU A 10 -8.48 21.92 -37.61
C LEU A 10 -9.47 21.17 -36.72
N ALA A 11 -10.72 21.05 -37.11
CA ALA A 11 -11.73 20.30 -36.36
C ALA A 11 -11.37 18.82 -36.22
N ILE A 12 -10.90 18.18 -37.28
CA ILE A 12 -10.45 16.79 -37.26
C ILE A 12 -9.22 16.64 -36.34
N ALA A 13 -8.27 17.55 -36.42
CA ALA A 13 -7.07 17.53 -35.59
C ALA A 13 -7.41 17.63 -34.09
N VAL A 14 -8.34 18.53 -33.74
CA VAL A 14 -8.85 18.68 -32.38
C VAL A 14 -9.57 17.42 -31.91
N LEU A 15 -10.39 16.81 -32.76
CA LEU A 15 -11.11 15.59 -32.45
C LEU A 15 -10.12 14.42 -32.17
N ILE A 16 -9.13 14.25 -33.03
CA ILE A 16 -8.10 13.22 -32.86
C ILE A 16 -7.31 13.45 -31.56
N PHE A 17 -6.95 14.70 -31.30
CA PHE A 17 -6.26 15.07 -30.06
C PHE A 17 -7.08 14.72 -28.82
N LEU A 18 -8.37 15.01 -28.82
CA LEU A 18 -9.27 14.65 -27.71
C LEU A 18 -9.38 13.14 -27.51
N VAL A 19 -9.55 12.39 -28.60
CA VAL A 19 -9.65 10.93 -28.53
C VAL A 19 -8.36 10.32 -27.99
N VAL A 20 -7.21 10.79 -28.46
CA VAL A 20 -5.89 10.31 -27.97
C VAL A 20 -5.70 10.66 -26.51
N THR A 21 -6.10 11.85 -26.09
CA THR A 21 -6.00 12.28 -24.69
C THR A 21 -6.84 11.40 -23.77
N VAL A 22 -8.09 11.13 -24.16
CA VAL A 22 -8.97 10.24 -23.37
C VAL A 22 -8.40 8.82 -23.32
N ALA A 23 -7.90 8.30 -24.44
CA ALA A 23 -7.32 6.97 -24.50
C ALA A 23 -6.09 6.83 -23.59
N LYS A 24 -5.25 7.87 -23.53
CA LYS A 24 -4.09 7.90 -22.62
C LYS A 24 -4.46 8.03 -21.16
N GLY A 25 -5.64 8.55 -20.87
CA GLY A 25 -6.14 8.71 -19.51
C GLY A 25 -6.75 7.44 -18.92
N VAL A 26 -6.99 6.42 -19.73
CA VAL A 26 -7.55 5.16 -19.25
C VAL A 26 -6.46 4.33 -18.58
N ARG A 27 -6.73 3.91 -17.34
CA ARG A 27 -5.85 3.05 -16.59
C ARG A 27 -6.63 1.84 -16.08
N GLN A 28 -6.03 0.67 -16.22
CA GLN A 28 -6.59 -0.57 -15.70
C GLN A 28 -5.79 -0.99 -14.47
N VAL A 29 -6.47 -1.02 -13.32
CA VAL A 29 -5.87 -1.42 -12.04
C VAL A 29 -6.14 -2.91 -11.84
N PRO A 30 -5.10 -3.75 -11.67
CA PRO A 30 -5.29 -5.17 -11.42
C PRO A 30 -6.01 -5.43 -10.09
N GLN A 31 -6.74 -6.54 -10.03
CA GLN A 31 -7.36 -6.99 -8.79
C GLN A 31 -6.28 -7.26 -7.74
N GLY A 32 -6.51 -6.81 -6.52
CA GLY A 32 -5.57 -6.94 -5.41
C GLY A 32 -4.60 -5.76 -5.27
N TYR A 33 -4.81 -4.70 -6.05
CA TYR A 33 -4.03 -3.47 -5.97
C TYR A 33 -4.94 -2.26 -5.87
N LYS A 34 -4.40 -1.20 -5.27
CA LYS A 34 -4.95 0.15 -5.33
C LYS A 34 -3.82 1.09 -5.67
N TRP A 35 -4.05 1.97 -6.62
CA TRP A 35 -3.05 2.93 -7.06
C TRP A 35 -3.35 4.30 -6.47
N VAL A 36 -2.34 4.92 -5.90
CA VAL A 36 -2.43 6.28 -5.36
C VAL A 36 -2.07 7.26 -6.45
N VAL A 37 -2.98 8.18 -6.74
CA VAL A 37 -2.84 9.16 -7.82
C VAL A 37 -2.60 10.53 -7.22
N GLN A 38 -1.59 11.22 -7.73
CA GLN A 38 -1.28 12.61 -7.42
C GLN A 38 -1.67 13.49 -8.59
N ARG A 39 -2.25 14.63 -8.28
CA ARG A 39 -2.54 15.70 -9.25
C ARG A 39 -1.64 16.88 -8.95
N LEU A 40 -0.71 17.17 -9.88
CA LEU A 40 0.27 18.25 -9.73
C LEU A 40 1.07 18.15 -8.42
N GLY A 41 1.46 16.92 -8.07
CA GLY A 41 2.27 16.67 -6.87
C GLY A 41 1.49 16.50 -5.57
N LYS A 42 0.17 16.65 -5.59
CA LYS A 42 -0.69 16.48 -4.40
C LYS A 42 -1.55 15.23 -4.55
N PHE A 43 -1.82 14.58 -3.42
CA PHE A 43 -2.77 13.46 -3.40
C PHE A 43 -4.13 13.91 -3.93
N ASN A 44 -4.65 13.17 -4.90
CA ASN A 44 -5.96 13.41 -5.48
C ASN A 44 -6.95 12.30 -5.11
N THR A 45 -6.61 11.06 -5.43
CA THR A 45 -7.49 9.92 -5.19
C THR A 45 -6.72 8.61 -5.20
N SER A 46 -7.38 7.56 -4.73
CA SER A 46 -6.89 6.18 -4.87
C SER A 46 -7.78 5.46 -5.89
N LEU A 47 -7.16 4.75 -6.83
CA LEU A 47 -7.87 3.99 -7.86
C LEU A 47 -8.17 2.59 -7.34
N ASN A 48 -9.43 2.19 -7.43
CA ASN A 48 -9.86 0.83 -7.14
C ASN A 48 -9.58 -0.09 -8.33
N PRO A 49 -9.56 -1.43 -8.14
CA PRO A 49 -9.42 -2.35 -9.26
C PRO A 49 -10.47 -2.14 -10.35
N GLY A 50 -10.06 -2.26 -11.59
CA GLY A 50 -10.92 -2.07 -12.75
C GLY A 50 -10.45 -0.93 -13.64
N LEU A 51 -11.35 -0.45 -14.51
CA LEU A 51 -11.06 0.64 -15.42
C LEU A 51 -11.25 1.99 -14.72
N ASN A 52 -10.25 2.84 -14.80
CA ASN A 52 -10.24 4.16 -14.23
C ASN A 52 -9.78 5.18 -15.26
N PHE A 53 -10.25 6.42 -15.10
CA PHE A 53 -9.90 7.53 -15.98
C PHE A 53 -9.07 8.55 -15.22
N LEU A 54 -7.94 8.94 -15.80
CA LEU A 54 -7.06 10.00 -15.30
C LEU A 54 -6.94 11.11 -16.33
N ILE A 55 -6.63 12.31 -15.88
CA ILE A 55 -6.26 13.41 -16.77
C ILE A 55 -4.77 13.25 -17.11
N PRO A 56 -4.41 12.90 -18.36
CA PRO A 56 -3.06 12.37 -18.65
C PRO A 56 -1.93 13.37 -18.43
N TYR A 57 -2.20 14.66 -18.42
CA TYR A 57 -1.15 15.68 -18.28
C TYR A 57 -0.97 16.17 -16.86
N ILE A 58 -1.95 16.03 -15.99
CA ILE A 58 -1.91 16.54 -14.62
C ILE A 58 -1.98 15.43 -13.56
N ASP A 59 -2.58 14.29 -13.87
CA ASP A 59 -2.69 13.16 -12.97
C ASP A 59 -1.54 12.18 -13.21
N LYS A 60 -0.96 11.68 -12.13
CA LYS A 60 0.13 10.72 -12.17
C LYS A 60 -0.11 9.63 -11.14
N VAL A 61 0.12 8.38 -11.54
CA VAL A 61 0.14 7.26 -10.61
C VAL A 61 1.46 7.32 -9.83
N ALA A 62 1.39 7.73 -8.57
CA ALA A 62 2.57 7.91 -7.73
C ALA A 62 2.98 6.62 -7.05
N PHE A 63 2.01 5.84 -6.57
CA PHE A 63 2.27 4.60 -5.83
C PHE A 63 1.29 3.51 -6.25
N LYS A 64 1.79 2.29 -6.31
CA LYS A 64 0.99 1.08 -6.54
C LYS A 64 1.07 0.23 -5.28
N VAL A 65 -0.04 0.10 -4.57
CA VAL A 65 -0.11 -0.55 -3.27
C VAL A 65 -0.92 -1.83 -3.39
N THR A 66 -0.40 -2.93 -2.86
CA THR A 66 -1.13 -4.20 -2.80
C THR A 66 -2.17 -4.15 -1.67
N THR A 67 -3.36 -4.66 -1.95
CA THR A 67 -4.42 -4.85 -0.95
C THR A 67 -4.50 -6.29 -0.46
N LYS A 68 -3.63 -7.16 -0.98
CA LYS A 68 -3.50 -8.53 -0.49
C LYS A 68 -2.80 -8.54 0.85
N ASP A 69 -3.00 -9.60 1.60
CA ASP A 69 -2.30 -9.80 2.85
C ASP A 69 -0.79 -9.87 2.61
N ILE A 70 -0.04 -9.09 3.37
CA ILE A 70 1.42 -9.08 3.31
C ILE A 70 1.93 -9.85 4.53
N VAL A 71 2.85 -10.79 4.28
CA VAL A 71 3.48 -11.57 5.34
C VAL A 71 4.77 -10.86 5.75
N LEU A 72 4.88 -10.48 7.03
CA LEU A 72 6.08 -9.90 7.60
C LEU A 72 6.73 -10.92 8.52
N ASP A 73 7.99 -11.21 8.25
CA ASP A 73 8.81 -12.07 9.09
C ASP A 73 9.50 -11.22 10.16
N ILE A 74 9.11 -11.43 11.41
CA ILE A 74 9.69 -10.70 12.53
C ILE A 74 10.97 -11.44 12.97
N PRO A 75 12.13 -10.76 12.94
CA PRO A 75 13.39 -11.42 13.29
C PRO A 75 13.39 -11.99 14.70
N SER A 76 14.17 -13.05 14.90
CA SER A 76 14.37 -13.62 16.22
C SER A 76 14.99 -12.60 17.15
N GLN A 77 14.50 -12.53 18.38
CA GLN A 77 15.05 -11.66 19.43
C GLN A 77 15.08 -12.39 20.75
N GLU A 78 16.03 -12.02 21.59
CA GLU A 78 16.10 -12.50 22.96
C GLU A 78 15.24 -11.60 23.84
N VAL A 79 14.38 -12.20 24.64
CA VAL A 79 13.52 -11.51 25.59
C VAL A 79 13.69 -12.14 26.96
N ILE A 80 13.76 -11.30 28.00
CA ILE A 80 13.82 -11.74 29.37
C ILE A 80 12.42 -11.77 29.94
N THR A 81 11.99 -12.92 30.44
CA THR A 81 10.68 -13.10 31.05
C THR A 81 10.65 -12.50 32.47
N LYS A 82 9.45 -12.43 33.04
CA LYS A 82 9.23 -11.87 34.38
C LYS A 82 10.06 -12.59 35.47
N ASP A 83 10.28 -13.88 35.30
CA ASP A 83 11.09 -14.72 36.21
C ASP A 83 12.57 -14.83 35.81
N ASN A 84 13.07 -13.87 35.02
CA ASN A 84 14.46 -13.77 34.54
C ASN A 84 14.94 -14.94 33.67
N ALA A 85 14.00 -15.64 33.02
CA ALA A 85 14.38 -16.65 32.03
C ALA A 85 14.62 -15.96 30.68
N VAL A 86 15.67 -16.37 29.97
CA VAL A 86 15.97 -15.87 28.61
C VAL A 86 15.21 -16.73 27.61
N LEU A 87 14.48 -16.06 26.72
CA LEU A 87 13.66 -16.71 25.70
C LEU A 87 13.96 -16.08 24.34
N VAL A 88 14.20 -16.93 23.34
CA VAL A 88 14.35 -16.48 21.95
C VAL A 88 12.98 -16.56 21.28
N THR A 89 12.52 -15.45 20.74
CA THR A 89 11.21 -15.37 20.11
C THR A 89 11.33 -14.90 18.67
N ASN A 90 10.48 -15.44 17.82
CA ASN A 90 10.24 -14.94 16.48
C ASN A 90 8.74 -14.96 16.21
N ALA A 91 8.31 -14.27 15.18
CA ALA A 91 6.90 -14.20 14.82
C ALA A 91 6.74 -13.95 13.33
N VAL A 92 5.55 -14.24 12.83
CA VAL A 92 5.13 -13.88 11.47
C VAL A 92 3.87 -13.06 11.61
N ALA A 93 3.87 -11.88 11.02
CA ALA A 93 2.72 -10.98 11.03
C ALA A 93 2.09 -10.94 9.65
N TYR A 94 0.77 -10.91 9.60
CA TYR A 94 0.00 -10.72 8.38
C TYR A 94 -0.63 -9.33 8.45
N ILE A 95 -0.37 -8.50 7.45
CA ILE A 95 -0.93 -7.16 7.38
C ILE A 95 -1.74 -6.98 6.10
N ASN A 96 -2.74 -6.13 6.18
CA ASN A 96 -3.57 -5.74 5.04
C ASN A 96 -3.69 -4.22 5.01
N ILE A 97 -3.48 -3.63 3.84
CA ILE A 97 -3.56 -2.19 3.68
C ILE A 97 -4.99 -1.82 3.28
N VAL A 98 -5.67 -1.09 4.16
CA VAL A 98 -7.05 -0.63 3.96
C VAL A 98 -7.08 0.74 3.29
N SER A 99 -6.18 1.64 3.70
CA SER A 99 -6.06 3.00 3.17
C SER A 99 -4.68 3.21 2.56
N PRO A 100 -4.53 3.03 1.24
CA PRO A 100 -3.22 3.18 0.58
C PRO A 100 -2.57 4.55 0.80
N GLU A 101 -3.35 5.63 0.76
CA GLU A 101 -2.85 6.99 0.96
C GLU A 101 -2.25 7.17 2.35
N LYS A 102 -2.84 6.58 3.39
CA LYS A 102 -2.30 6.64 4.75
C LYS A 102 -1.02 5.83 4.89
N ALA A 103 -0.93 4.70 4.19
CA ALA A 103 0.25 3.85 4.23
C ALA A 103 1.47 4.52 3.59
N VAL A 104 1.29 5.20 2.46
CA VAL A 104 2.41 5.80 1.71
C VAL A 104 2.76 7.21 2.15
N TYR A 105 1.83 7.96 2.73
CA TYR A 105 2.08 9.34 3.18
C TYR A 105 2.27 9.46 4.69
N GLY A 106 1.75 8.52 5.47
CA GLY A 106 1.85 8.57 6.92
C GLY A 106 3.24 8.25 7.46
N VAL A 107 3.94 7.32 6.83
CA VAL A 107 5.28 6.88 7.21
C VAL A 107 6.10 6.65 5.95
N GLU A 108 7.39 6.96 6.00
CA GLU A 108 8.28 6.75 4.85
C GLU A 108 8.35 5.27 4.45
N ASN A 109 8.45 4.38 5.43
CA ASN A 109 8.44 2.94 5.19
C ASN A 109 7.52 2.25 6.20
N TYR A 110 6.29 1.99 5.80
CA TYR A 110 5.29 1.39 6.68
C TYR A 110 5.62 -0.05 7.06
N VAL A 111 6.31 -0.81 6.21
CA VAL A 111 6.69 -2.20 6.48
C VAL A 111 7.64 -2.26 7.66
N ILE A 112 8.70 -1.45 7.66
CA ILE A 112 9.66 -1.37 8.76
C ILE A 112 8.99 -0.86 10.03
N ALA A 113 8.12 0.14 9.92
CA ALA A 113 7.40 0.69 11.07
C ALA A 113 6.53 -0.36 11.75
N ILE A 114 5.77 -1.14 10.98
CA ILE A 114 4.93 -2.22 11.52
C ILE A 114 5.77 -3.33 12.11
N GLN A 115 6.83 -3.73 11.43
CA GLN A 115 7.77 -4.75 11.90
C GLN A 115 8.35 -4.39 13.27
N THR A 116 8.81 -3.16 13.42
CA THR A 116 9.37 -2.64 14.68
C THR A 116 8.31 -2.58 15.77
N LEU A 117 7.09 -2.15 15.44
CA LEU A 117 5.97 -2.10 16.39
C LEU A 117 5.61 -3.49 16.91
N VAL A 118 5.49 -4.48 16.03
CA VAL A 118 5.19 -5.87 16.41
C VAL A 118 6.32 -6.44 17.28
N GLN A 119 7.57 -6.21 16.90
CA GLN A 119 8.73 -6.67 17.65
C GLN A 119 8.75 -6.10 19.07
N THR A 120 8.50 -4.80 19.21
CA THR A 120 8.46 -4.12 20.52
C THR A 120 7.29 -4.61 21.35
N SER A 121 6.12 -4.77 20.76
CA SER A 121 4.92 -5.26 21.44
C SER A 121 5.12 -6.69 21.95
N LEU A 122 5.72 -7.55 21.14
CA LEU A 122 6.03 -8.92 21.50
C LEU A 122 6.98 -8.99 22.69
N ARG A 123 8.04 -8.18 22.67
CA ARG A 123 8.99 -8.07 23.78
C ARG A 123 8.30 -7.63 25.06
N SER A 124 7.44 -6.63 24.99
CA SER A 124 6.71 -6.10 26.13
C SER A 124 5.77 -7.15 26.74
N ILE A 125 5.00 -7.84 25.90
CA ILE A 125 4.05 -8.86 26.32
C ILE A 125 4.77 -10.04 27.00
N ILE A 126 5.83 -10.54 26.38
CA ILE A 126 6.60 -11.67 26.91
C ILE A 126 7.33 -11.27 28.18
N GLY A 127 7.84 -10.04 28.27
CA GLY A 127 8.51 -9.53 29.45
C GLY A 127 7.63 -9.45 30.70
N GLU A 128 6.30 -9.41 30.53
CA GLU A 128 5.33 -9.43 31.62
C GLU A 128 4.89 -10.85 32.01
N MET A 129 5.31 -11.87 31.26
CA MET A 129 4.95 -13.27 31.48
C MET A 129 6.09 -14.03 32.16
N THR A 130 5.73 -15.10 32.87
CA THR A 130 6.70 -16.12 33.26
C THR A 130 7.02 -17.00 32.06
N LEU A 131 8.10 -17.80 32.16
CA LEU A 131 8.51 -18.71 31.09
C LEU A 131 7.38 -19.69 30.73
N ASP A 132 6.72 -20.27 31.73
CA ASP A 132 5.61 -21.19 31.50
C ASP A 132 4.40 -20.52 30.84
N GLU A 133 4.08 -19.30 31.26
CA GLU A 133 3.00 -18.53 30.65
C GLU A 133 3.32 -18.18 29.18
N ALA A 134 4.55 -17.79 28.90
CA ALA A 134 4.99 -17.46 27.54
C ALA A 134 4.90 -18.68 26.61
N LEU A 135 5.30 -19.86 27.07
CA LEU A 135 5.22 -21.10 26.30
C LEU A 135 3.79 -21.57 26.09
N SER A 136 2.92 -21.42 27.09
CA SER A 136 1.52 -21.84 27.00
C SER A 136 0.62 -20.85 26.25
N SER A 137 0.99 -19.56 26.20
CA SER A 137 0.21 -18.51 25.53
C SER A 137 0.59 -18.32 24.06
N ARG A 138 1.38 -19.20 23.50
CA ARG A 138 1.85 -19.11 22.11
C ARG A 138 0.74 -18.86 21.11
N ASP A 139 -0.40 -19.50 21.28
CA ASP A 139 -1.54 -19.36 20.38
C ASP A 139 -2.27 -18.02 20.54
N HIS A 140 -2.22 -17.40 21.72
CA HIS A 140 -2.80 -16.09 21.96
C HIS A 140 -2.03 -14.96 21.30
N ILE A 141 -0.72 -15.12 21.15
CA ILE A 141 0.16 -14.12 20.52
C ILE A 141 -0.04 -14.10 19.01
N LYS A 142 -0.56 -15.15 18.42
CA LYS A 142 -0.83 -15.25 16.98
C LYS A 142 -2.03 -14.46 16.50
N SER A 143 -2.94 -14.10 17.36
CA SER A 143 -4.19 -13.42 16.98
C SER A 143 -4.05 -11.89 16.85
#